data_13850be129b253411531ec68dd873374
#
_entry.id   13850be129b253411531ec68dd873374
#
_cell.length_a   1.000
_cell.length_b   1.000
_cell.length_c   1.000
_cell.angle_alpha   90.00
_cell.angle_beta   90.00
_cell.angle_gamma   90.00
#
_symmetry.space_group_name_H-M   'P 1'
#
loop_
_entity.id
_entity.type
_entity.pdbx_description
1 polymer ?
#
loop_
_entity_poly.entity_id
_entity_poly.type
_entity_poly.pdbx_seq_one_letter_code
_entity_poly.pdbx_strand_id
1 'polypeptide(L)'
;VVRLRARVTPVGTKGGPALSARLSKSEYKANEPIQIELESPTRTYVGIYAWGADNMVVRLYPNEATSLVVIEPGKSRLLPRPYEAQIASMPMPIEGNMEDHEAIIVVASPMPIKFASLAGAAGKSLAQTMSIALPGTKFFSALAANDPSRLTIRVLPYRVHQ
;
A
#
# COMPACT_ATOMS: atom_id res chain seq x y z
N VAL A 1 2.99 11.84 -26.62
CA VAL A 1 2.70 11.27 -25.30
C VAL A 1 3.68 11.84 -24.30
N VAL A 2 3.22 12.71 -23.41
CA VAL A 2 4.05 13.25 -22.32
C VAL A 2 4.06 12.23 -21.19
N ARG A 3 5.19 11.54 -20.99
CA ARG A 3 5.40 10.69 -19.81
C ARG A 3 5.86 11.57 -18.66
N LEU A 4 4.96 11.93 -17.76
CA LEU A 4 5.31 12.55 -16.48
C LEU A 4 5.87 11.47 -15.53
N ARG A 5 7.18 11.46 -15.33
CA ARG A 5 7.80 10.72 -14.22
C ARG A 5 7.75 11.61 -12.99
N ALA A 6 6.71 11.50 -12.19
CA ALA A 6 6.69 12.10 -10.88
C ALA A 6 7.50 11.22 -9.91
N ARG A 7 8.65 11.70 -9.47
CA ARG A 7 9.40 11.10 -8.37
C ARG A 7 8.81 11.62 -7.07
N VAL A 8 7.87 10.90 -6.49
CA VAL A 8 7.41 11.21 -5.14
C VAL A 8 8.50 10.77 -4.18
N THR A 9 9.26 11.71 -3.67
CA THR A 9 10.16 11.46 -2.54
C THR A 9 9.30 11.51 -1.28
N PRO A 10 9.14 10.41 -0.53
CA PRO A 10 8.45 10.46 0.75
C PRO A 10 9.23 11.45 1.62
N VAL A 11 8.57 12.51 2.07
CA VAL A 11 9.14 13.39 3.08
C VAL A 11 9.17 12.57 4.35
N GLY A 12 10.33 11.97 4.66
CA GLY A 12 10.56 11.27 5.90
C GLY A 12 10.42 12.25 7.04
N THR A 13 9.30 12.23 7.70
CA THR A 13 9.07 13.03 8.88
C THR A 13 9.90 12.45 10.02
N LYS A 14 10.69 13.29 10.66
CA LYS A 14 11.63 12.90 11.73
C LYS A 14 10.98 12.31 13.00
N GLY A 15 9.68 12.08 13.02
CA GLY A 15 8.92 11.67 14.21
C GLY A 15 8.16 10.35 14.11
N GLY A 16 8.08 9.74 12.92
CA GLY A 16 7.41 8.46 12.74
C GLY A 16 8.24 7.27 13.22
N PRO A 17 7.61 6.09 13.45
CA PRO A 17 8.32 4.89 13.86
C PRO A 17 9.30 4.43 12.78
N ALA A 18 10.45 3.90 13.18
CA ALA A 18 11.34 3.23 12.25
C ALA A 18 10.63 2.01 11.66
N LEU A 19 10.58 1.91 10.34
CA LEU A 19 9.93 0.82 9.62
C LEU A 19 10.81 0.35 8.48
N SER A 20 11.11 -0.95 8.46
CA SER A 20 11.56 -1.68 7.28
C SER A 20 10.35 -2.29 6.58
N ALA A 21 10.22 -2.05 5.29
CA ALA A 21 9.16 -2.63 4.48
C ALA A 21 9.74 -3.02 3.12
N ARG A 22 9.45 -4.23 2.67
CA ARG A 22 9.92 -4.73 1.38
C ARG A 22 8.91 -5.67 0.73
N LEU A 23 8.93 -5.69 -0.59
CA LEU A 23 8.23 -6.69 -1.40
C LEU A 23 9.14 -7.90 -1.63
N SER A 24 8.54 -9.06 -1.84
CA SER A 24 9.28 -10.28 -2.20
C SER A 24 10.01 -10.15 -3.54
N LYS A 25 9.49 -9.31 -4.44
CA LYS A 25 10.04 -9.04 -5.78
C LYS A 25 9.81 -7.59 -6.18
N SER A 26 10.53 -7.12 -7.19
CA SER A 26 10.31 -5.84 -7.85
C SER A 26 9.53 -5.96 -9.18
N GLU A 27 9.33 -7.18 -9.65
CA GLU A 27 8.62 -7.49 -10.90
C GLU A 27 7.71 -8.70 -10.69
N TYR A 28 6.48 -8.61 -11.16
CA TYR A 28 5.46 -9.64 -11.04
C TYR A 28 4.82 -9.90 -12.40
N LYS A 29 4.38 -11.13 -12.63
CA LYS A 29 3.46 -11.45 -13.72
C LYS A 29 2.03 -11.11 -13.30
N ALA A 30 1.16 -10.90 -14.28
CA ALA A 30 -0.27 -10.74 -14.04
C ALA A 30 -0.81 -11.86 -13.14
N ASN A 31 -1.59 -11.50 -12.13
CA ASN A 31 -2.16 -12.39 -11.11
C ASN A 31 -1.12 -13.10 -10.20
N GLU A 32 0.14 -12.72 -10.26
CA GLU A 32 1.14 -13.26 -9.34
C GLU A 32 0.94 -12.72 -7.92
N PRO A 33 1.03 -13.57 -6.87
CA PRO A 33 0.88 -13.12 -5.50
C PRO A 33 1.98 -12.16 -5.07
N ILE A 34 1.59 -11.06 -4.42
CA ILE A 34 2.50 -10.10 -3.81
C ILE A 34 2.60 -10.40 -2.32
N GLN A 35 3.82 -10.47 -1.81
CA GLN A 35 4.12 -10.59 -0.39
C GLN A 35 4.87 -9.36 0.10
N ILE A 36 4.46 -8.89 1.27
CA ILE A 36 5.01 -7.70 1.92
C ILE A 36 5.60 -8.14 3.26
N GLU A 37 6.87 -7.86 3.47
CA GLU A 37 7.55 -8.12 4.74
C GLU A 37 7.77 -6.79 5.47
N LEU A 38 7.41 -6.77 6.76
CA LEU A 38 7.44 -5.58 7.61
C LEU A 38 8.19 -5.89 8.90
N GLU A 39 9.06 -4.97 9.31
CA GLU A 39 9.77 -5.03 10.59
C GLU A 39 9.84 -3.64 11.23
N SER A 40 9.75 -3.59 12.56
CA SER A 40 9.95 -2.36 13.32
C SER A 40 10.65 -2.68 14.65
N PRO A 41 11.57 -1.81 15.13
CA PRO A 41 12.17 -1.94 16.45
C PRO A 41 11.22 -1.58 17.58
N THR A 42 10.09 -0.95 17.26
CA THR A 42 9.06 -0.53 18.23
C THR A 42 7.70 -1.06 17.81
N ARG A 43 6.78 -1.16 18.76
CA ARG A 43 5.39 -1.53 18.45
C ARG A 43 4.80 -0.48 17.51
N THR A 44 4.34 -0.92 16.35
CA THR A 44 3.94 -0.05 15.25
C THR A 44 2.63 -0.53 14.64
N TYR A 45 1.73 0.41 14.42
CA TYR A 45 0.44 0.18 13.75
C TYR A 45 0.55 0.54 12.27
N VAL A 46 -0.01 -0.28 11.39
CA VAL A 46 0.23 -0.16 9.95
C VAL A 46 -1.06 -0.20 9.14
N GLY A 47 -1.15 0.71 8.18
CA GLY A 47 -2.08 0.65 7.05
C GLY A 47 -1.32 0.34 5.77
N ILE A 48 -1.90 -0.50 4.92
CA ILE A 48 -1.31 -0.91 3.64
C ILE A 48 -2.28 -0.61 2.52
N TYR A 49 -1.79 0.00 1.46
CA TYR A 49 -2.58 0.48 0.33
C TYR A 49 -1.92 0.06 -0.98
N ALA A 50 -2.73 -0.30 -1.96
CA ALA A 50 -2.28 -0.48 -3.34
C ALA A 50 -2.51 0.82 -4.11
N TRP A 51 -1.49 1.26 -4.82
CA TRP A 51 -1.51 2.41 -5.71
C TRP A 51 -1.34 1.94 -7.15
N GLY A 52 -2.44 1.92 -7.88
CA GLY A 52 -2.49 1.40 -9.25
C GLY A 52 -1.89 2.36 -10.29
N ALA A 53 -1.66 1.82 -11.48
CA ALA A 53 -1.18 2.56 -12.64
C ALA A 53 -2.17 3.66 -13.10
N ASP A 54 -3.45 3.53 -12.75
CA ASP A 54 -4.52 4.51 -12.96
C ASP A 54 -4.49 5.68 -11.98
N ASN A 55 -3.49 5.73 -11.11
CA ASN A 55 -3.37 6.70 -10.01
C ASN A 55 -4.46 6.58 -8.94
N MET A 56 -5.13 5.44 -8.85
CA MET A 56 -6.13 5.17 -7.81
C MET A 56 -5.51 4.38 -6.65
N VAL A 57 -5.96 4.68 -5.44
CA VAL A 57 -5.48 4.05 -4.20
C VAL A 57 -6.63 3.31 -3.54
N VAL A 58 -6.38 2.05 -3.19
CA VAL A 58 -7.29 1.22 -2.40
C VAL A 58 -6.58 0.69 -1.16
N ARG A 59 -7.32 0.52 -0.09
CA ARG A 59 -6.80 -0.05 1.15
C ARG A 59 -6.81 -1.58 1.09
N LEU A 60 -5.64 -2.18 1.37
CA LEU A 60 -5.50 -3.63 1.52
C LEU A 60 -5.64 -4.04 2.98
N TYR A 61 -5.05 -3.28 3.90
CA TYR A 61 -5.11 -3.47 5.35
C TYR A 61 -5.27 -2.12 6.07
N PRO A 62 -6.01 -2.07 7.19
CA PRO A 62 -6.88 -3.13 7.70
C PRO A 62 -8.04 -3.44 6.74
N ASN A 63 -8.60 -4.66 6.88
CA ASN A 63 -9.75 -5.13 6.10
C ASN A 63 -10.73 -5.90 7.01
N GLU A 64 -11.76 -6.51 6.44
CA GLU A 64 -12.77 -7.24 7.22
C GLU A 64 -12.19 -8.42 8.01
N ALA A 65 -11.20 -9.12 7.46
CA ALA A 65 -10.57 -10.27 8.10
C ALA A 65 -9.48 -9.88 9.11
N THR A 66 -8.85 -8.71 8.91
CA THR A 66 -7.76 -8.20 9.74
C THR A 66 -8.02 -6.73 10.07
N SER A 67 -8.71 -6.51 11.18
CA SER A 67 -9.13 -5.18 11.63
C SER A 67 -7.99 -4.27 12.08
N LEU A 68 -6.83 -4.84 12.40
CA LEU A 68 -5.65 -4.11 12.86
C LEU A 68 -4.36 -4.85 12.49
N VAL A 69 -3.42 -4.16 11.87
CA VAL A 69 -2.08 -4.67 11.63
C VAL A 69 -1.12 -4.04 12.64
N VAL A 70 -0.55 -4.87 13.50
CA VAL A 70 0.45 -4.47 14.49
C VAL A 70 1.74 -5.22 14.21
N ILE A 71 2.86 -4.50 14.21
CA ILE A 71 4.20 -5.07 14.17
C ILE A 71 4.74 -5.00 15.59
N GLU A 72 5.03 -6.16 16.17
CA GLU A 72 5.65 -6.24 17.49
C GLU A 72 7.16 -5.99 17.38
N PRO A 73 7.76 -5.38 18.41
CA PRO A 73 9.19 -5.03 18.40
C PRO A 73 10.09 -6.20 18.03
N GLY A 74 10.96 -6.01 17.04
CA GLY A 74 11.95 -7.01 16.62
C GLY A 74 11.37 -8.25 15.95
N LYS A 75 10.08 -8.26 15.59
CA LYS A 75 9.44 -9.37 14.86
C LYS A 75 9.16 -8.97 13.42
N SER A 76 9.50 -9.87 12.50
CA SER A 76 9.07 -9.75 11.11
C SER A 76 7.61 -10.17 10.96
N ARG A 77 6.86 -9.45 10.15
CA ARG A 77 5.49 -9.78 9.79
C ARG A 77 5.36 -9.87 8.27
N LEU A 78 4.95 -11.05 7.81
CA LEU A 78 4.68 -11.31 6.39
C LEU A 78 3.17 -11.17 6.13
N LEU A 79 2.80 -10.44 5.08
CA LEU A 79 1.42 -10.23 4.64
C LEU A 79 1.30 -10.47 3.12
N PRO A 80 0.19 -11.04 2.64
CA PRO A 80 -0.86 -11.67 3.44
C PRO A 80 -0.35 -12.92 4.16
N ARG A 81 -1.01 -13.30 5.24
CA ARG A 81 -0.75 -14.58 5.90
C ARG A 81 -1.29 -15.73 5.02
N PRO A 82 -0.80 -16.99 5.22
CA PRO A 82 -1.20 -18.12 4.37
C PRO A 82 -2.71 -18.37 4.28
N TYR A 83 -3.48 -17.97 5.30
CA TYR A 83 -4.94 -18.14 5.36
C TYR A 83 -5.73 -16.89 4.96
N GLU A 84 -5.06 -15.79 4.65
CA GLU A 84 -5.70 -14.54 4.19
C GLU A 84 -5.84 -14.55 2.67
N ALA A 85 -6.77 -13.70 2.17
CA ALA A 85 -6.89 -13.48 0.74
C ALA A 85 -5.57 -12.96 0.15
N GLN A 86 -5.13 -13.57 -0.94
CA GLN A 86 -3.90 -13.17 -1.61
C GLN A 86 -4.06 -11.78 -2.24
N ILE A 87 -3.00 -10.97 -2.14
CA ILE A 87 -2.85 -9.75 -2.90
C ILE A 87 -2.29 -10.16 -4.26
N ALA A 88 -3.05 -9.98 -5.32
CA ALA A 88 -2.60 -10.27 -6.66
C ALA A 88 -2.28 -8.99 -7.42
N SER A 89 -1.19 -9.02 -8.18
CA SER A 89 -0.89 -7.98 -9.15
C SER A 89 -1.91 -8.05 -10.28
N MET A 90 -2.61 -6.96 -10.56
CA MET A 90 -3.59 -6.89 -11.64
C MET A 90 -3.22 -5.75 -12.58
N PRO A 91 -2.63 -6.06 -13.75
CA PRO A 91 -2.35 -5.03 -14.73
C PRO A 91 -3.67 -4.44 -15.25
N MET A 92 -3.65 -3.15 -15.53
CA MET A 92 -4.78 -2.53 -16.21
C MET A 92 -4.91 -3.09 -17.63
N PRO A 93 -6.13 -3.45 -18.06
CA PRO A 93 -6.38 -3.91 -19.42
C PRO A 93 -6.37 -2.72 -20.39
N ILE A 94 -5.21 -2.12 -20.60
CA ILE A 94 -4.99 -1.12 -21.63
C ILE A 94 -4.44 -1.84 -22.85
N GLU A 95 -5.17 -1.80 -23.95
CA GLU A 95 -4.76 -2.41 -25.19
C GLU A 95 -3.38 -1.90 -25.63
N GLY A 96 -2.46 -2.83 -25.88
CA GLY A 96 -1.07 -2.53 -26.25
C GLY A 96 -0.13 -2.18 -25.10
N ASN A 97 -0.61 -2.18 -23.85
CA ASN A 97 0.26 -2.02 -22.68
C ASN A 97 0.74 -3.38 -22.19
N MET A 98 2.05 -3.61 -22.25
CA MET A 98 2.68 -4.86 -21.82
C MET A 98 3.22 -4.80 -20.40
N GLU A 99 3.24 -3.62 -19.79
CA GLU A 99 3.84 -3.37 -18.49
C GLU A 99 3.13 -2.23 -17.76
N ASP A 100 2.78 -2.45 -16.51
CA ASP A 100 2.25 -1.42 -15.61
C ASP A 100 3.20 -1.16 -14.45
N HIS A 101 3.27 0.09 -14.03
CA HIS A 101 4.00 0.54 -12.85
C HIS A 101 3.03 0.84 -11.73
N GLU A 102 3.17 0.09 -10.66
CA GLU A 102 2.32 0.17 -9.47
C GLU A 102 3.18 0.32 -8.21
N ALA A 103 2.54 0.54 -7.07
CA ALA A 103 3.23 0.56 -5.79
C ALA A 103 2.35 0.07 -4.65
N ILE A 104 2.99 -0.47 -3.62
CA ILE A 104 2.40 -0.64 -2.29
C ILE A 104 2.82 0.55 -1.44
N ILE A 105 1.86 1.19 -0.78
CA ILE A 105 2.11 2.24 0.19
C ILE A 105 1.89 1.67 1.58
N VAL A 106 2.89 1.80 2.44
CA VAL A 106 2.82 1.41 3.85
C VAL A 106 2.86 2.66 4.70
N VAL A 107 1.81 2.86 5.50
CA VAL A 107 1.68 3.96 6.46
C VAL A 107 1.83 3.40 7.85
N ALA A 108 2.84 3.83 8.58
CA ALA A 108 3.12 3.37 9.94
C ALA A 108 2.93 4.49 10.96
N SER A 109 2.35 4.15 12.11
CA SER A 109 2.07 5.05 13.22
C SER A 109 2.45 4.39 14.56
N PRO A 110 2.96 5.16 15.54
CA PRO A 110 3.21 4.65 16.89
C PRO A 110 1.91 4.38 17.67
N MET A 111 0.79 4.90 17.19
CA MET A 111 -0.53 4.78 17.80
C MET A 111 -1.54 4.28 16.76
N PRO A 112 -2.64 3.62 17.19
CA PRO A 112 -3.72 3.29 16.28
C PRO A 112 -4.31 4.56 15.67
N ILE A 113 -4.37 4.64 14.34
CA ILE A 113 -5.06 5.69 13.61
C ILE A 113 -6.21 5.09 12.79
N LYS A 114 -7.13 5.93 12.34
CA LYS A 114 -8.25 5.49 11.50
C LYS A 114 -7.79 5.26 10.06
N PHE A 115 -6.98 4.24 9.83
CA PHE A 115 -6.50 3.89 8.49
C PHE A 115 -7.65 3.73 7.47
N ALA A 116 -8.82 3.30 7.95
CA ALA A 116 -10.02 3.16 7.12
C ALA A 116 -10.51 4.49 6.53
N SER A 117 -10.21 5.62 7.16
CA SER A 117 -10.61 6.95 6.65
C SER A 117 -9.73 7.47 5.53
N LEU A 118 -8.58 6.85 5.28
CA LEU A 118 -7.63 7.27 4.26
C LEU A 118 -8.02 6.78 2.86
N ALA A 119 -8.53 5.54 2.76
CA ALA A 119 -9.05 4.98 1.52
C ALA A 119 -10.01 3.82 1.83
N GLY A 120 -10.94 3.51 0.92
CA GLY A 120 -11.82 2.36 1.01
C GLY A 120 -11.06 1.04 0.90
N ALA A 121 -11.57 -0.02 1.53
CA ALA A 121 -10.99 -1.35 1.44
C ALA A 121 -11.21 -1.96 0.05
N ALA A 122 -10.24 -2.72 -0.44
CA ALA A 122 -10.36 -3.48 -1.67
C ALA A 122 -11.61 -4.37 -1.62
N GLY A 123 -12.42 -4.31 -2.66
CA GLY A 123 -13.66 -5.10 -2.78
C GLY A 123 -13.41 -6.53 -3.24
N LYS A 124 -14.45 -7.36 -3.15
CA LYS A 124 -14.41 -8.75 -3.63
C LYS A 124 -14.42 -8.86 -5.16
N SER A 125 -14.82 -7.79 -5.84
CA SER A 125 -14.80 -7.70 -7.30
C SER A 125 -14.09 -6.42 -7.76
N LEU A 126 -13.65 -6.40 -9.02
CA LEU A 126 -13.03 -5.22 -9.62
C LEU A 126 -13.95 -4.00 -9.57
N ALA A 127 -15.24 -4.18 -9.89
CA ALA A 127 -16.23 -3.10 -9.85
C ALA A 127 -16.40 -2.51 -8.44
N GLN A 128 -16.44 -3.35 -7.41
CA GLN A 128 -16.49 -2.90 -6.01
C GLN A 128 -15.22 -2.15 -5.62
N THR A 129 -14.05 -2.67 -5.99
CA THR A 129 -12.76 -2.04 -5.71
C THR A 129 -12.68 -0.67 -6.36
N MET A 130 -13.04 -0.55 -7.63
CA MET A 130 -13.01 0.73 -8.35
C MET A 130 -13.99 1.77 -7.79
N SER A 131 -15.14 1.33 -7.27
CA SER A 131 -16.15 2.24 -6.70
C SER A 131 -15.72 2.92 -5.39
N ILE A 132 -14.76 2.34 -4.68
CA ILE A 132 -14.25 2.82 -3.38
C ILE A 132 -12.81 3.33 -3.45
N ALA A 133 -12.16 3.20 -4.60
CA ALA A 133 -10.82 3.70 -4.81
C ALA A 133 -10.79 5.24 -4.75
N LEU A 134 -9.73 5.78 -4.18
CA LEU A 134 -9.49 7.23 -4.11
C LEU A 134 -8.39 7.64 -5.08
N PRO A 135 -8.52 8.79 -5.77
CA PRO A 135 -7.39 9.38 -6.47
C PRO A 135 -6.20 9.59 -5.52
N GLY A 136 -5.00 9.31 -6.00
CA GLY A 136 -3.76 9.45 -5.21
C GLY A 136 -3.63 10.83 -4.57
N THR A 137 -4.03 11.90 -5.27
CA THR A 137 -4.04 13.27 -4.73
C THR A 137 -4.92 13.41 -3.48
N LYS A 138 -6.10 12.80 -3.46
CA LYS A 138 -7.00 12.80 -2.29
C LYS A 138 -6.43 11.96 -1.16
N PHE A 139 -5.84 10.80 -1.47
CA PHE A 139 -5.20 9.96 -0.48
C PHE A 139 -4.06 10.69 0.24
N PHE A 140 -3.13 11.30 -0.50
CA PHE A 140 -2.01 12.02 0.09
C PHE A 140 -2.45 13.28 0.85
N SER A 141 -3.52 13.95 0.40
CA SER A 141 -4.12 15.06 1.16
C SER A 141 -4.69 14.60 2.50
N ALA A 142 -5.36 13.45 2.52
CA ALA A 142 -5.88 12.85 3.75
C ALA A 142 -4.75 12.42 4.70
N LEU A 143 -3.64 11.88 4.18
CA LEU A 143 -2.44 11.61 4.97
C LEU A 143 -1.87 12.87 5.60
N ALA A 144 -1.74 13.95 4.83
CA ALA A 144 -1.22 15.23 5.31
C ALA A 144 -2.09 15.85 6.42
N ALA A 145 -3.40 15.56 6.45
CA ALA A 145 -4.32 16.00 7.49
C ALA A 145 -4.19 15.21 8.82
N ASN A 146 -3.49 14.06 8.80
CA ASN A 146 -3.29 13.19 9.97
C ASN A 146 -1.91 13.38 10.58
N ASP A 147 -1.59 14.52 11.16
CA ASP A 147 -0.30 14.81 11.83
C ASP A 147 0.90 14.02 11.20
N PRO A 148 1.36 14.42 10.01
CA PRO A 148 2.37 13.69 9.26
C PRO A 148 3.71 13.56 10.00
N SER A 149 3.94 14.38 11.03
CA SER A 149 5.15 14.33 11.86
C SER A 149 5.28 13.04 12.66
N ARG A 150 4.18 12.30 12.85
CA ARG A 150 4.14 11.03 13.58
C ARG A 150 4.03 9.81 12.68
N LEU A 151 3.92 10.00 11.37
CA LEU A 151 3.76 8.93 10.43
C LEU A 151 5.09 8.61 9.73
N THR A 152 5.30 7.34 9.44
CA THR A 152 6.31 6.89 8.49
C THR A 152 5.60 6.33 7.27
N ILE A 153 5.97 6.81 6.10
CA ILE A 153 5.40 6.37 4.83
C ILE A 153 6.51 5.69 4.03
N ARG A 154 6.24 4.47 3.56
CA ARG A 154 7.09 3.74 2.62
C ARG A 154 6.32 3.49 1.34
N VAL A 155 6.91 3.82 0.22
CA VAL A 155 6.39 3.51 -1.11
C VAL A 155 7.27 2.44 -1.73
N LEU A 156 6.68 1.30 -2.04
CA LEU A 156 7.34 0.11 -2.56
C LEU A 156 6.90 -0.09 -4.02
N PRO A 157 7.63 0.49 -4.99
CA PRO A 157 7.26 0.38 -6.40
C PRO A 157 7.56 -1.03 -6.93
N TYR A 158 6.71 -1.48 -7.85
CA TYR A 158 6.92 -2.72 -8.61
C TYR A 158 6.36 -2.60 -10.02
N ARG A 159 6.75 -3.52 -10.87
CA ARG A 159 6.26 -3.65 -12.25
C ARG A 159 5.42 -4.91 -12.40
N VAL A 160 4.38 -4.81 -13.21
CA VAL A 160 3.53 -5.94 -13.57
C VAL A 160 3.61 -6.15 -15.07
N HIS A 161 3.93 -7.36 -15.49
CA HIS A 161 3.95 -7.80 -16.89
C HIS A 161 2.71 -8.65 -17.17
N GLN A 162 2.15 -8.48 -18.38
CA GLN A 162 1.09 -9.34 -18.88
C GLN A 162 1.60 -10.73 -19.24
#